data_199f5763f94b7f73f0ad5ee7a0bc34e6
#
_entry.id   199f5763f94b7f73f0ad5ee7a0bc34e6
#
_cell.length_a   1.000
_cell.length_b   1.000
_cell.length_c   1.000
_cell.angle_alpha   90.00
_cell.angle_beta   90.00
_cell.angle_gamma   90.00
#
_symmetry.space_group_name_H-M   'P 1'
#
loop_
_entity.id
_entity.type
_entity.pdbx_description
1 polymer ?
#
loop_
_entity_poly.entity_id
_entity_poly.type
_entity_poly.pdbx_seq_one_letter_code
_entity_poly.pdbx_strand_id
1 'polypeptide(L)'
;MSSIKKDLAKNTIWNSVERFSNMGIQLLCTFILARYLTPSDYGIIGMLAVFNAVANSFIDSGFGLSLIREKMVSREDYSTILYFNVVLSMFFYIALYLCSGLIADFYNQPILVDLSKVVFLMLPFQAVGLVQNTILQKELKFKKLCIISISSSIILSLIHI
;
A
#
# COMPACT_ATOMS: atom_id res chain seq x y z
N MET A 1 -3.53 5.53 35.61
CA MET A 1 -4.66 5.43 34.65
C MET A 1 -4.86 6.68 33.81
N SER A 2 -4.60 7.91 34.29
CA SER A 2 -4.76 9.15 33.50
C SER A 2 -3.76 9.29 32.35
N SER A 3 -2.50 8.88 32.53
CA SER A 3 -1.44 8.93 31.50
C SER A 3 -1.77 8.06 30.28
N ILE A 4 -2.17 6.81 30.51
CA ILE A 4 -2.53 5.87 29.42
C ILE A 4 -3.69 6.39 28.58
N LYS A 5 -4.72 6.96 29.22
CA LYS A 5 -5.86 7.56 28.51
C LYS A 5 -5.43 8.76 27.66
N LYS A 6 -4.50 9.57 28.14
CA LYS A 6 -3.98 10.74 27.42
C LYS A 6 -3.13 10.31 26.21
N ASP A 7 -2.32 9.27 26.38
CA ASP A 7 -1.50 8.72 25.28
C ASP A 7 -2.36 8.04 24.21
N LEU A 8 -3.40 7.31 24.62
CA LEU A 8 -4.38 6.71 23.71
C LEU A 8 -5.13 7.79 22.93
N ALA A 9 -5.64 8.83 23.60
CA ALA A 9 -6.34 9.93 22.94
C ALA A 9 -5.43 10.64 21.93
N LYS A 10 -4.19 10.93 22.32
CA LYS A 10 -3.18 11.56 21.44
C LYS A 10 -2.91 10.70 20.20
N ASN A 11 -2.72 9.38 20.38
CA ASN A 11 -2.46 8.46 19.26
C ASN A 11 -3.66 8.34 18.33
N THR A 12 -4.87 8.32 18.88
CA THR A 12 -6.11 8.32 18.09
C THR A 12 -6.25 9.60 17.26
N ILE A 13 -5.93 10.77 17.84
CA ILE A 13 -5.95 12.04 17.10
C ILE A 13 -4.95 12.01 15.94
N TRP A 14 -3.71 11.56 16.16
CA TRP A 14 -2.71 11.48 15.10
C TRP A 14 -3.13 10.52 13.98
N ASN A 15 -3.71 9.37 14.31
CA ASN A 15 -4.23 8.42 13.34
C ASN A 15 -5.41 9.01 12.54
N SER A 16 -6.28 9.76 13.20
CA SER A 16 -7.38 10.47 12.52
C SER A 16 -6.85 11.55 11.57
N VAL A 17 -5.91 12.37 12.03
CA VAL A 17 -5.27 13.41 11.19
C VAL A 17 -4.62 12.78 9.96
N GLU A 18 -3.88 11.68 10.13
CA GLU A 18 -3.27 10.95 9.01
C GLU A 18 -4.32 10.51 7.98
N ARG A 19 -5.38 9.84 8.43
CA ARG A 19 -6.41 9.32 7.54
C ARG A 19 -7.14 10.44 6.79
N PHE A 20 -7.55 11.50 7.49
CA PHE A 20 -8.24 12.62 6.87
C PHE A 20 -7.33 13.39 5.90
N SER A 21 -6.06 13.59 6.25
CA SER A 21 -5.10 14.25 5.37
C SER A 21 -4.86 13.44 4.09
N ASN A 22 -4.62 12.13 4.22
CA ASN A 22 -4.45 11.25 3.06
C ASN A 22 -5.70 11.20 2.19
N MET A 23 -6.89 11.11 2.80
CA MET A 23 -8.16 11.16 2.07
C MET A 23 -8.35 12.47 1.32
N GLY A 24 -8.01 13.60 1.94
CA GLY A 24 -8.05 14.92 1.33
C GLY A 24 -7.09 15.03 0.13
N ILE A 25 -5.85 14.59 0.29
CA ILE A 25 -4.84 14.56 -0.78
C ILE A 25 -5.34 13.67 -1.94
N GLN A 26 -5.84 12.47 -1.63
CA GLN A 26 -6.36 11.54 -2.63
C GLN A 26 -7.55 12.13 -3.40
N LEU A 27 -8.47 12.82 -2.73
CA LEU A 27 -9.57 13.50 -3.39
C LEU A 27 -9.06 14.59 -4.34
N LEU A 28 -8.13 15.43 -3.91
CA LEU A 28 -7.55 16.47 -4.77
C LEU A 28 -6.86 15.85 -5.99
N CYS A 29 -6.04 14.80 -5.80
CA CYS A 29 -5.42 14.07 -6.91
C CYS A 29 -6.46 13.51 -7.87
N THR A 30 -7.53 12.89 -7.36
CA THR A 30 -8.62 12.35 -8.18
C THR A 30 -9.31 13.43 -8.99
N PHE A 31 -9.56 14.61 -8.41
CA PHE A 31 -10.13 15.75 -9.14
C PHE A 31 -9.22 16.25 -10.26
N ILE A 32 -7.92 16.34 -10.00
CA ILE A 32 -6.95 16.77 -11.01
C ILE A 32 -6.87 15.73 -12.12
N LEU A 33 -6.74 14.44 -11.78
CA LEU A 33 -6.67 13.35 -12.76
C LEU A 33 -7.94 13.21 -13.58
N ALA A 34 -9.12 13.41 -12.98
CA ALA A 34 -10.40 13.38 -13.70
C ALA A 34 -10.51 14.42 -14.82
N ARG A 35 -9.68 15.46 -14.78
CA ARG A 35 -9.61 16.46 -15.86
C ARG A 35 -8.80 15.98 -17.07
N TYR A 36 -7.88 15.05 -16.87
CA TYR A 36 -6.96 14.55 -17.89
C TYR A 36 -7.29 13.15 -18.38
N LEU A 37 -7.87 12.32 -17.50
CA LEU A 37 -8.20 10.92 -17.79
C LEU A 37 -9.67 10.79 -18.19
N THR A 38 -9.89 9.95 -19.20
CA THR A 38 -11.24 9.57 -19.63
C THR A 38 -11.82 8.46 -18.72
N PRO A 39 -13.14 8.25 -18.69
CA PRO A 39 -13.74 7.10 -17.99
C PRO A 39 -13.19 5.75 -18.45
N SER A 40 -12.77 5.64 -19.72
CA SER A 40 -12.13 4.45 -20.26
C SER A 40 -10.79 4.15 -19.57
N ASP A 41 -9.96 5.19 -19.33
CA ASP A 41 -8.66 5.03 -18.68
C ASP A 41 -8.81 4.53 -17.23
N TYR A 42 -9.81 5.05 -16.51
CA TYR A 42 -10.17 4.54 -15.19
C TYR A 42 -10.62 3.07 -15.24
N GLY A 43 -11.35 2.69 -16.28
CA GLY A 43 -11.76 1.31 -16.53
C GLY A 43 -10.55 0.37 -16.67
N ILE A 44 -9.55 0.78 -17.45
CA ILE A 44 -8.33 0.02 -17.68
C ILE A 44 -7.54 -0.18 -16.38
N ILE A 45 -7.39 0.88 -15.58
CA ILE A 45 -6.74 0.79 -14.26
C ILE A 45 -7.56 -0.12 -13.32
N GLY A 46 -8.89 -0.01 -13.37
CA GLY A 46 -9.80 -0.85 -12.57
C GLY A 46 -9.67 -2.35 -12.88
N MET A 47 -9.42 -2.72 -14.14
CA MET A 47 -9.17 -4.12 -14.52
C MET A 47 -7.92 -4.68 -13.84
N LEU A 48 -6.84 -3.91 -13.74
CA LEU A 48 -5.61 -4.32 -13.07
C LEU A 48 -5.74 -4.30 -11.54
N ALA A 49 -6.59 -3.44 -11.00
CA ALA A 49 -6.80 -3.32 -9.57
C ALA A 49 -7.29 -4.62 -8.91
N VAL A 50 -8.07 -5.42 -9.63
CA VAL A 50 -8.54 -6.73 -9.14
C VAL A 50 -7.37 -7.68 -8.89
N PHE A 51 -6.44 -7.80 -9.85
CA PHE A 51 -5.25 -8.65 -9.71
C PHE A 51 -4.33 -8.14 -8.60
N ASN A 52 -4.17 -6.81 -8.51
CA ASN A 52 -3.37 -6.19 -7.46
C ASN A 52 -3.98 -6.44 -6.07
N ALA A 53 -5.31 -6.36 -5.92
CA ALA A 53 -5.99 -6.64 -4.67
C ALA A 53 -5.84 -8.10 -4.22
N VAL A 54 -5.95 -9.05 -5.16
CA VAL A 54 -5.73 -10.48 -4.89
C VAL A 54 -4.28 -10.71 -4.43
N ALA A 55 -3.29 -10.22 -5.17
CA ALA A 55 -1.88 -10.36 -4.81
C ALA A 55 -1.58 -9.75 -3.43
N ASN A 56 -2.06 -8.53 -3.16
CA ASN A 56 -1.89 -7.89 -1.85
C ASN A 56 -2.53 -8.68 -0.72
N SER A 57 -3.69 -9.30 -0.94
CA SER A 57 -4.35 -10.14 0.07
C SER A 57 -3.47 -11.32 0.49
N PHE A 58 -2.73 -11.92 -0.44
CA PHE A 58 -1.77 -12.98 -0.13
C PHE A 58 -0.51 -12.45 0.54
N ILE A 59 0.03 -11.32 0.07
CA ILE A 59 1.25 -10.70 0.63
C ILE A 59 1.00 -10.26 2.07
N ASP A 60 -0.15 -9.65 2.36
CA ASP A 60 -0.48 -9.19 3.71
C ASP A 60 -0.72 -10.37 4.68
N SER A 61 -1.28 -11.49 4.21
CA SER A 61 -1.46 -12.80 4.92
C SER A 61 -1.67 -12.73 6.44
N GLY A 62 -1.98 -11.54 7.00
CA GLY A 62 -2.18 -11.31 8.43
C GLY A 62 -0.90 -11.27 9.27
N PHE A 63 0.30 -11.37 8.69
CA PHE A 63 1.56 -11.29 9.45
C PHE A 63 1.75 -9.95 10.16
N GLY A 64 1.31 -8.84 9.55
CA GLY A 64 1.32 -7.54 10.20
C GLY A 64 0.51 -7.55 11.51
N LEU A 65 -0.67 -8.15 11.49
CA LEU A 65 -1.56 -8.26 12.66
C LEU A 65 -1.00 -9.21 13.72
N SER A 66 -0.36 -10.30 13.33
CA SER A 66 0.29 -11.24 14.26
C SER A 66 1.45 -10.58 14.99
N LEU A 67 2.29 -9.81 14.28
CA LEU A 67 3.37 -9.03 14.87
C LEU A 67 2.90 -8.01 15.91
N ILE A 68 1.76 -7.34 15.64
CA ILE A 68 1.19 -6.35 16.59
C ILE A 68 0.70 -7.05 17.85
N ARG A 69 0.12 -8.25 17.74
CA ARG A 69 -0.44 -9.01 18.87
C ARG A 69 0.62 -9.70 19.71
N GLU A 70 1.75 -10.10 19.13
CA GLU A 70 2.84 -10.77 19.84
C GLU A 70 3.48 -9.82 20.85
N LYS A 71 3.66 -10.27 22.09
CA LYS A 71 4.20 -9.44 23.19
C LYS A 71 5.70 -9.24 23.08
N MET A 72 6.43 -10.28 22.66
CA MET A 72 7.89 -10.25 22.50
C MET A 72 8.24 -10.57 21.06
N VAL A 73 8.58 -9.57 20.28
CA VAL A 73 9.04 -9.72 18.90
C VAL A 73 10.51 -9.35 18.85
N SER A 74 11.32 -10.27 18.36
CA SER A 74 12.75 -10.06 18.15
C SER A 74 13.00 -9.27 16.84
N ARG A 75 14.21 -8.75 16.66
CA ARG A 75 14.60 -8.17 15.37
C ARG A 75 14.62 -9.21 14.26
N GLU A 76 14.88 -10.46 14.61
CA GLU A 76 14.91 -11.59 13.69
C GLU A 76 13.52 -11.90 13.14
N ASP A 77 12.48 -11.80 13.96
CA ASP A 77 11.09 -12.00 13.54
C ASP A 77 10.68 -10.97 12.50
N TYR A 78 11.01 -9.68 12.72
CA TYR A 78 10.74 -8.63 11.75
C TYR A 78 11.47 -8.86 10.42
N SER A 79 12.74 -9.29 10.49
CA SER A 79 13.53 -9.57 9.30
C SER A 79 12.98 -10.77 8.54
N THR A 80 12.58 -11.82 9.23
CA THR A 80 12.01 -13.03 8.64
C THR A 80 10.71 -12.70 7.87
N ILE A 81 9.82 -11.93 8.50
CA ILE A 81 8.56 -11.53 7.86
C ILE A 81 8.81 -10.58 6.69
N LEU A 82 9.78 -9.67 6.81
CA LEU A 82 10.17 -8.80 5.70
C LEU A 82 10.65 -9.62 4.50
N TYR A 83 11.59 -10.54 4.71
CA TYR A 83 12.10 -11.38 3.64
C TYR A 83 10.99 -12.25 3.03
N PHE A 84 10.13 -12.83 3.84
CA PHE A 84 9.00 -13.63 3.36
C PHE A 84 8.08 -12.78 2.47
N ASN A 85 7.67 -11.61 2.94
CA ASN A 85 6.77 -10.73 2.17
C ASN A 85 7.42 -10.23 0.88
N VAL A 86 8.72 -9.91 0.89
CA VAL A 86 9.45 -9.48 -0.30
C VAL A 86 9.55 -10.63 -1.31
N VAL A 87 9.90 -11.84 -0.87
CA VAL A 87 9.97 -13.01 -1.75
C VAL A 87 8.60 -13.32 -2.34
N LEU A 88 7.56 -13.31 -1.51
CA LEU A 88 6.19 -13.57 -1.96
C LEU A 88 5.69 -12.50 -2.94
N SER A 89 5.97 -11.22 -2.68
CA SER A 89 5.60 -10.13 -3.58
C SER A 89 6.34 -10.20 -4.90
N MET A 90 7.62 -10.61 -4.89
CA MET A 90 8.40 -10.81 -6.10
C MET A 90 7.87 -11.99 -6.93
N PHE A 91 7.45 -13.06 -6.25
CA PHE A 91 6.78 -14.18 -6.91
C PHE A 91 5.49 -13.72 -7.62
N PHE A 92 4.61 -12.98 -6.92
CA PHE A 92 3.39 -12.46 -7.54
C PHE A 92 3.68 -11.47 -8.66
N TYR A 93 4.67 -10.60 -8.51
CA TYR A 93 5.10 -9.69 -9.57
C TYR A 93 5.50 -10.46 -10.83
N ILE A 94 6.39 -11.46 -10.70
CA ILE A 94 6.85 -12.27 -11.83
C ILE A 94 5.69 -13.05 -12.45
N ALA A 95 4.83 -13.67 -11.64
CA ALA A 95 3.67 -14.42 -12.11
C ALA A 95 2.72 -13.52 -12.92
N LEU A 96 2.35 -12.36 -12.38
CA LEU A 96 1.47 -11.41 -13.07
C LEU A 96 2.13 -10.77 -14.28
N TYR A 97 3.45 -10.53 -14.23
CA TYR A 97 4.23 -10.05 -15.39
C TYR A 97 4.17 -11.05 -16.55
N LEU A 98 4.36 -12.34 -16.27
CA LEU A 98 4.26 -13.40 -17.29
C LEU A 98 2.81 -13.55 -17.80
N CYS A 99 1.82 -13.34 -16.94
CA CYS A 99 0.41 -13.39 -17.30
C CYS A 99 -0.11 -12.10 -17.98
N SER A 100 0.73 -11.06 -18.13
CA SER A 100 0.30 -9.75 -18.67
C SER A 100 -0.35 -9.86 -20.06
N GLY A 101 0.17 -10.74 -20.93
CA GLY A 101 -0.40 -11.01 -22.25
C GLY A 101 -1.79 -11.66 -22.15
N LEU A 102 -1.94 -12.67 -21.29
CA LEU A 102 -3.22 -13.34 -21.06
C LEU A 102 -4.27 -12.39 -20.48
N ILE A 103 -3.87 -11.49 -19.60
CA ILE A 103 -4.74 -10.46 -19.05
C ILE A 103 -5.20 -9.49 -20.15
N ALA A 104 -4.28 -9.04 -21.00
CA ALA A 104 -4.60 -8.16 -22.11
C ALA A 104 -5.54 -8.81 -23.13
N ASP A 105 -5.32 -10.08 -23.47
CA ASP A 105 -6.17 -10.85 -24.37
C ASP A 105 -7.56 -11.08 -23.77
N PHE A 106 -7.65 -11.41 -22.48
CA PHE A 106 -8.92 -11.60 -21.78
C PHE A 106 -9.82 -10.36 -21.80
N TYR A 107 -9.23 -9.19 -21.62
CA TYR A 107 -9.97 -7.92 -21.64
C TYR A 107 -10.05 -7.27 -23.03
N ASN A 108 -9.42 -7.86 -24.07
CA ASN A 108 -9.28 -7.30 -25.41
C ASN A 108 -8.70 -5.87 -25.41
N GLN A 109 -7.71 -5.62 -24.53
CA GLN A 109 -7.06 -4.32 -24.34
C GLN A 109 -5.53 -4.47 -24.40
N PRO A 110 -4.88 -4.26 -25.55
CA PRO A 110 -3.43 -4.46 -25.71
C PRO A 110 -2.59 -3.57 -24.78
N ILE A 111 -3.08 -2.38 -24.43
CA ILE A 111 -2.40 -1.44 -23.53
C ILE A 111 -2.14 -2.05 -22.13
N LEU A 112 -2.93 -3.05 -21.73
CA LEU A 112 -2.78 -3.71 -20.43
C LEU A 112 -1.43 -4.46 -20.31
N VAL A 113 -0.80 -4.86 -21.40
CA VAL A 113 0.51 -5.53 -21.36
C VAL A 113 1.57 -4.63 -20.74
N ASP A 114 1.67 -3.40 -21.21
CA ASP A 114 2.69 -2.48 -20.71
C ASP A 114 2.31 -1.85 -19.39
N LEU A 115 1.04 -1.52 -19.22
CA LEU A 115 0.53 -0.93 -18.00
C LEU A 115 0.64 -1.90 -16.81
N SER A 116 0.34 -3.18 -17.01
CA SER A 116 0.44 -4.21 -15.97
C SER A 116 1.87 -4.38 -15.44
N LYS A 117 2.89 -4.33 -16.33
CA LYS A 117 4.29 -4.43 -15.93
C LYS A 117 4.69 -3.35 -14.92
N VAL A 118 4.20 -2.12 -15.14
CA VAL A 118 4.47 -0.97 -14.27
C VAL A 118 3.63 -1.04 -12.99
N VAL A 119 2.34 -1.33 -13.11
CA VAL A 119 1.42 -1.37 -11.97
C VAL A 119 1.81 -2.48 -10.99
N PHE A 120 2.12 -3.68 -11.47
CA PHE A 120 2.50 -4.78 -10.58
C PHE A 120 3.88 -4.61 -9.96
N LEU A 121 4.76 -3.76 -10.52
CA LEU A 121 6.02 -3.41 -9.88
C LEU A 121 5.81 -2.73 -8.51
N MET A 122 4.64 -2.18 -8.26
CA MET A 122 4.31 -1.61 -6.94
C MET A 122 4.23 -2.66 -5.83
N LEU A 123 3.96 -3.94 -6.14
CA LEU A 123 3.82 -5.03 -5.15
C LEU A 123 5.06 -5.20 -4.25
N PRO A 124 6.29 -5.32 -4.77
CA PRO A 124 7.48 -5.42 -3.93
C PRO A 124 7.71 -4.18 -3.04
N PHE A 125 7.41 -2.99 -3.55
CA PHE A 125 7.53 -1.76 -2.77
C PHE A 125 6.51 -1.71 -1.63
N GLN A 126 5.27 -2.13 -1.89
CA GLN A 126 4.22 -2.22 -0.88
C GLN A 126 4.58 -3.23 0.22
N ALA A 127 5.18 -4.38 -0.14
CA ALA A 127 5.60 -5.39 0.82
C ALA A 127 6.64 -4.87 1.82
N VAL A 128 7.61 -4.08 1.35
CA VAL A 128 8.59 -3.41 2.24
C VAL A 128 7.89 -2.40 3.15
N GLY A 129 6.99 -1.60 2.61
CA GLY A 129 6.24 -0.58 3.36
C GLY A 129 5.36 -1.17 4.46
N LEU A 130 4.76 -2.35 4.22
CA LEU A 130 3.88 -3.03 5.16
C LEU A 130 4.59 -3.33 6.49
N VAL A 131 5.79 -3.92 6.44
CA VAL A 131 6.54 -4.25 7.66
C VAL A 131 6.97 -3.00 8.40
N GLN A 132 7.43 -1.96 7.70
CA GLN A 132 7.81 -0.68 8.31
C GLN A 132 6.63 -0.02 9.03
N ASN A 133 5.46 -0.03 8.40
CA ASN A 133 4.22 0.49 9.00
C ASN A 133 3.83 -0.31 10.26
N THR A 134 3.96 -1.63 10.21
CA THR A 134 3.65 -2.51 11.34
C THR A 134 4.56 -2.22 12.54
N ILE A 135 5.86 -2.00 12.32
CA ILE A 135 6.82 -1.64 13.38
C ILE A 135 6.41 -0.32 14.03
N LEU A 136 6.12 0.72 13.24
CA LEU A 136 5.73 2.03 13.75
C LEU A 136 4.41 1.99 14.52
N GLN A 137 3.45 1.18 14.05
CA GLN A 137 2.17 0.97 14.74
C GLN A 137 2.37 0.26 16.08
N LYS A 138 3.19 -0.80 16.11
CA LYS A 138 3.50 -1.53 17.36
C LYS A 138 4.19 -0.66 18.39
N GLU A 139 5.12 0.20 17.95
CA GLU A 139 5.83 1.13 18.81
C GLU A 139 4.98 2.36 19.20
N LEU A 140 3.70 2.41 18.77
CA LEU A 140 2.77 3.53 18.99
C LEU A 140 3.33 4.89 18.50
N LYS A 141 4.22 4.88 17.51
CA LYS A 141 4.85 6.07 16.93
C LYS A 141 3.97 6.70 15.84
N PHE A 142 2.69 6.87 16.09
CA PHE A 142 1.71 7.37 15.11
C PHE A 142 2.06 8.75 14.54
N LYS A 143 2.71 9.62 15.34
CA LYS A 143 3.20 10.92 14.83
C LYS A 143 4.21 10.74 13.67
N LYS A 144 5.16 9.81 13.81
CA LYS A 144 6.14 9.53 12.76
C LYS A 144 5.47 8.93 11.53
N LEU A 145 4.57 7.99 11.75
CA LEU A 145 3.78 7.35 10.69
C LEU A 145 2.96 8.40 9.91
N CYS A 146 2.28 9.31 10.59
CA CYS A 146 1.55 10.41 10.00
C CYS A 146 2.44 11.30 9.11
N ILE A 147 3.61 11.73 9.61
CA ILE A 147 4.54 12.58 8.87
C ILE A 147 5.05 11.85 7.61
N ILE A 148 5.45 10.59 7.73
CA ILE A 148 5.96 9.80 6.60
C ILE A 148 4.86 9.60 5.56
N SER A 149 3.65 9.21 5.99
CA SER A 149 2.52 8.95 5.12
C SER A 149 2.09 10.20 4.35
N ILE A 150 1.94 11.34 5.03
CA ILE A 150 1.58 12.61 4.39
C ILE A 150 2.68 13.09 3.44
N SER A 151 3.95 13.02 3.84
CA SER A 151 5.08 13.41 2.99
C SER A 151 5.13 12.56 1.73
N SER A 152 4.98 11.25 1.85
CA SER A 152 4.93 10.34 0.72
C SER A 152 3.76 10.64 -0.21
N SER A 153 2.58 10.91 0.34
CA SER A 153 1.38 11.24 -0.45
C SER A 153 1.55 12.55 -1.22
N ILE A 154 2.18 13.57 -0.61
CA ILE A 154 2.47 14.84 -1.29
C ILE A 154 3.48 14.63 -2.42
N ILE A 155 4.57 13.89 -2.18
CA ILE A 155 5.58 13.60 -3.20
C ILE A 155 4.98 12.84 -4.36
N LEU A 156 4.18 11.79 -4.09
CA LEU A 156 3.47 11.03 -5.12
C LEU A 156 2.50 11.93 -5.91
N SER A 157 1.79 12.82 -5.23
CA SER A 157 0.89 13.78 -5.87
C SER A 157 1.64 14.72 -6.81
N LEU A 158 2.82 15.21 -6.42
CA LEU A 158 3.67 16.08 -7.25
C LEU A 158 4.26 15.36 -8.47
N ILE A 159 4.51 14.05 -8.37
CA ILE A 159 5.02 13.25 -9.49
C ILE A 159 3.91 12.94 -10.50
N HIS A 160 2.65 12.92 -10.06
CA HIS A 160 1.48 12.64 -10.93
C HIS A 160 0.94 13.88 -11.66
N ILE A 161 1.41 15.09 -11.35
CA ILE A 161 1.08 16.35 -12.03
C ILE A 161 2.11 16.63 -13.12
#